data_8581527ec8690737024d042d912ae4fb
#
_entry.id   8581527ec8690737024d042d912ae4fb
#
_cell.length_a   1.000
_cell.length_b   1.000
_cell.length_c   1.000
_cell.angle_alpha   90.00
_cell.angle_beta   90.00
_cell.angle_gamma   90.00
#
_symmetry.space_group_name_H-M   'P 1'
#
loop_
_entity.id
_entity.type
_entity.pdbx_description
1 polymer ?
#
loop_
_entity_poly.entity_id
_entity_poly.type
_entity_poly.pdbx_seq_one_letter_code
_entity_poly.pdbx_strand_id
1 'polypeptide(L)'
;MKPTLVTGATGFLGWHVARLLVERGHKVRALVRRKVRELEVEEVPGDLRDPASVARAVGGCGLVFHVAADYRLWAADEREIYASNVDGARHVFEAARNAGVERVVYTSTVGCIGVPRGGEGDEDAPVSLGEMKGPYKRSKFLAERTALALAGFGLPVVIVNPTAPVGDHDFKPTPTGRIVLDFLKGDMPAYIDTGLNVVDARDVALGHLLACERGRTGERYILGSENLTLAQILGKLAAITGRPAPTVKLPYAVAYAAGVVNTAWAVVTGKPPRVPFDAVRMARKKMFVSHAKAARELGFAPGPADAALRRAVEWFEANGYC
;
A
#
# COMPACT_ATOMS: atom_id res chain seq x y z
N MET A 1 -6.27 -24.78 15.28
CA MET A 1 -6.58 -23.52 14.56
C MET A 1 -6.12 -23.70 13.12
N LYS A 2 -6.98 -23.40 12.11
CA LYS A 2 -6.61 -23.44 10.70
C LYS A 2 -5.51 -22.40 10.41
N PRO A 3 -4.61 -22.62 9.45
CA PRO A 3 -3.63 -21.61 9.04
C PRO A 3 -4.28 -20.32 8.54
N THR A 4 -3.56 -19.22 8.68
CA THR A 4 -3.91 -17.90 8.14
C THR A 4 -2.94 -17.58 7.01
N LEU A 5 -3.44 -17.46 5.78
CA LEU A 5 -2.60 -17.10 4.64
C LEU A 5 -2.34 -15.60 4.61
N VAL A 6 -1.08 -15.23 4.42
CA VAL A 6 -0.65 -13.86 4.07
C VAL A 6 0.06 -13.89 2.73
N THR A 7 -0.47 -13.20 1.73
CA THR A 7 0.29 -12.93 0.51
C THR A 7 1.04 -11.62 0.66
N GLY A 8 2.24 -11.53 0.08
CA GLY A 8 3.05 -10.33 0.18
C GLY A 8 3.84 -10.17 1.49
N ALA A 9 3.97 -11.23 2.30
CA ALA A 9 4.74 -11.22 3.55
C ALA A 9 6.24 -10.84 3.37
N THR A 10 6.77 -10.90 2.17
CA THR A 10 8.13 -10.43 1.83
C THR A 10 8.22 -8.93 1.51
N GLY A 11 7.08 -8.22 1.49
CA GLY A 11 6.98 -6.79 1.26
C GLY A 11 6.70 -6.02 2.54
N PHE A 12 6.69 -4.68 2.46
CA PHE A 12 6.56 -3.79 3.61
C PHE A 12 5.31 -4.06 4.47
N LEU A 13 4.11 -3.78 3.96
CA LEU A 13 2.87 -3.98 4.73
C LEU A 13 2.59 -5.45 5.03
N GLY A 14 2.85 -6.35 4.07
CA GLY A 14 2.62 -7.78 4.27
C GLY A 14 3.49 -8.36 5.38
N TRP A 15 4.70 -7.85 5.56
CA TRP A 15 5.58 -8.22 6.67
C TRP A 15 4.99 -7.80 8.02
N HIS A 16 4.53 -6.56 8.15
CA HIS A 16 3.88 -6.06 9.38
C HIS A 16 2.60 -6.83 9.72
N VAL A 17 1.79 -7.16 8.70
CA VAL A 17 0.59 -7.99 8.89
C VAL A 17 0.96 -9.40 9.36
N ALA A 18 1.93 -10.05 8.70
CA ALA A 18 2.39 -11.39 9.07
C ALA A 18 2.97 -11.40 10.49
N ARG A 19 3.81 -10.41 10.82
CA ARG A 19 4.39 -10.25 12.16
C ARG A 19 3.31 -10.12 13.22
N LEU A 20 2.36 -9.21 13.05
CA LEU A 20 1.26 -9.01 14.00
C LEU A 20 0.45 -10.30 14.21
N LEU A 21 0.16 -11.03 13.13
CA LEU A 21 -0.58 -12.29 13.22
C LEU A 21 0.21 -13.35 13.99
N VAL A 22 1.53 -13.46 13.78
CA VAL A 22 2.40 -14.35 14.56
C VAL A 22 2.38 -13.96 16.05
N GLU A 23 2.54 -12.67 16.36
CA GLU A 23 2.48 -12.13 17.73
C GLU A 23 1.13 -12.41 18.42
N ARG A 24 0.05 -12.50 17.64
CA ARG A 24 -1.31 -12.85 18.11
C ARG A 24 -1.59 -14.36 18.14
N GLY A 25 -0.58 -15.20 17.90
CA GLY A 25 -0.68 -16.66 18.01
C GLY A 25 -1.30 -17.36 16.80
N HIS A 26 -1.46 -16.66 15.65
CA HIS A 26 -1.91 -17.30 14.42
C HIS A 26 -0.82 -18.20 13.83
N LYS A 27 -1.22 -19.34 13.26
CA LYS A 27 -0.35 -20.13 12.38
C LYS A 27 -0.29 -19.46 11.02
N VAL A 28 0.73 -18.65 10.78
CA VAL A 28 0.85 -17.87 9.53
C VAL A 28 1.47 -18.74 8.44
N ARG A 29 0.80 -18.79 7.28
CA ARG A 29 1.31 -19.32 6.02
C ARG A 29 1.54 -18.17 5.06
N ALA A 30 2.67 -18.15 4.35
CA ALA A 30 3.02 -17.12 3.38
C ALA A 30 3.17 -17.71 1.97
N LEU A 31 2.47 -17.18 0.97
CA LEU A 31 2.76 -17.44 -0.44
C LEU A 31 3.96 -16.60 -0.84
N VAL A 32 5.07 -17.23 -1.24
CA VAL A 32 6.36 -16.55 -1.41
C VAL A 32 7.07 -16.92 -2.69
N ARG A 33 7.76 -15.95 -3.30
CA ARG A 33 8.76 -16.15 -4.37
C ARG A 33 10.19 -16.19 -3.83
N ARG A 34 10.38 -15.75 -2.60
CA ARG A 34 11.65 -15.71 -1.85
C ARG A 34 11.36 -15.78 -0.36
N LYS A 35 12.33 -16.19 0.44
CA LYS A 35 12.19 -16.32 1.89
C LYS A 35 11.71 -15.03 2.59
N VAL A 36 10.84 -15.18 3.57
CA VAL A 36 10.42 -14.08 4.46
C VAL A 36 11.58 -13.78 5.41
N ARG A 37 11.88 -12.50 5.63
CA ARG A 37 12.95 -12.08 6.53
C ARG A 37 12.44 -12.00 7.96
N GLU A 38 13.25 -12.42 8.90
CA GLU A 38 13.06 -12.16 10.34
C GLU A 38 11.73 -12.66 10.95
N LEU A 39 11.00 -13.54 10.25
CA LEU A 39 9.75 -14.13 10.75
C LEU A 39 9.74 -15.63 10.50
N GLU A 40 9.30 -16.37 11.51
CA GLU A 40 9.03 -17.80 11.38
C GLU A 40 7.58 -18.01 10.92
N VAL A 41 7.40 -18.38 9.65
CA VAL A 41 6.11 -18.64 9.01
C VAL A 41 6.22 -19.89 8.13
N GLU A 42 5.10 -20.57 7.89
CA GLU A 42 5.03 -21.65 6.89
C GLU A 42 5.13 -21.02 5.49
N GLU A 43 6.22 -21.28 4.77
CA GLU A 43 6.45 -20.76 3.43
C GLU A 43 5.92 -21.74 2.37
N VAL A 44 5.04 -21.27 1.50
CA VAL A 44 4.57 -21.98 0.32
C VAL A 44 5.15 -21.30 -0.92
N PRO A 45 6.09 -21.94 -1.62
CA PRO A 45 6.63 -21.38 -2.86
C PRO A 45 5.55 -21.26 -3.95
N GLY A 46 5.47 -20.07 -4.58
CA GLY A 46 4.51 -19.83 -5.66
C GLY A 46 4.45 -18.37 -6.10
N ASP A 47 3.61 -18.12 -7.08
CA ASP A 47 3.37 -16.79 -7.65
C ASP A 47 1.86 -16.57 -7.79
N LEU A 48 1.39 -15.34 -7.55
CA LEU A 48 -0.02 -14.97 -7.70
C LEU A 48 -0.55 -15.20 -9.14
N ARG A 49 0.35 -15.13 -10.12
CA ARG A 49 0.01 -15.35 -11.54
C ARG A 49 -0.21 -16.84 -11.89
N ASP A 50 0.20 -17.75 -11.00
CA ASP A 50 -0.05 -19.19 -11.11
C ASP A 50 -1.21 -19.61 -10.20
N PRO A 51 -2.42 -19.86 -10.75
CA PRO A 51 -3.59 -20.24 -9.97
C PRO A 51 -3.40 -21.55 -9.17
N ALA A 52 -2.58 -22.48 -9.68
CA ALA A 52 -2.32 -23.73 -8.98
C ALA A 52 -1.50 -23.52 -7.71
N SER A 53 -0.49 -22.63 -7.74
CA SER A 53 0.29 -22.28 -6.55
C SER A 53 -0.55 -21.51 -5.52
N VAL A 54 -1.45 -20.63 -5.99
CA VAL A 54 -2.40 -19.91 -5.12
C VAL A 54 -3.36 -20.90 -4.45
N ALA A 55 -3.94 -21.84 -5.18
CA ALA A 55 -4.84 -22.84 -4.65
C ALA A 55 -4.16 -23.72 -3.58
N ARG A 56 -2.90 -24.14 -3.80
CA ARG A 56 -2.11 -24.86 -2.80
C ARG A 56 -1.89 -24.03 -1.52
N ALA A 57 -1.58 -22.74 -1.67
CA ALA A 57 -1.32 -21.87 -0.53
C ALA A 57 -2.59 -21.60 0.30
N VAL A 58 -3.75 -21.43 -0.35
CA VAL A 58 -5.06 -21.18 0.30
C VAL A 58 -5.61 -22.45 0.92
N GLY A 59 -5.28 -23.62 0.38
CA GLY A 59 -5.84 -24.91 0.81
C GLY A 59 -5.72 -25.14 2.32
N GLY A 60 -6.85 -25.39 2.98
CA GLY A 60 -6.95 -25.62 4.43
C GLY A 60 -6.85 -24.36 5.31
N CYS A 61 -6.66 -23.16 4.75
CA CYS A 61 -6.67 -21.92 5.51
C CYS A 61 -8.07 -21.53 5.98
N GLY A 62 -8.15 -20.92 7.17
CA GLY A 62 -9.38 -20.30 7.67
C GLY A 62 -9.51 -18.84 7.24
N LEU A 63 -8.39 -18.12 7.23
CA LEU A 63 -8.33 -16.69 6.94
C LEU A 63 -7.32 -16.42 5.82
N VAL A 64 -7.60 -15.39 5.01
CA VAL A 64 -6.70 -14.93 3.95
C VAL A 64 -6.50 -13.41 4.04
N PHE A 65 -5.25 -12.97 4.21
CA PHE A 65 -4.84 -11.58 4.09
C PHE A 65 -4.11 -11.41 2.75
N HIS A 66 -4.81 -10.84 1.78
CA HIS A 66 -4.23 -10.60 0.45
C HIS A 66 -3.62 -9.19 0.40
N VAL A 67 -2.33 -9.12 0.79
CA VAL A 67 -1.58 -7.85 0.87
C VAL A 67 -0.67 -7.62 -0.33
N ALA A 68 -0.32 -8.68 -1.05
CA ALA A 68 0.57 -8.60 -2.20
C ALA A 68 0.01 -7.69 -3.29
N ALA A 69 0.85 -6.81 -3.79
CA ALA A 69 0.60 -6.00 -4.97
C ALA A 69 1.91 -5.62 -5.66
N ASP A 70 1.85 -5.43 -6.97
CA ASP A 70 2.89 -4.72 -7.72
C ASP A 70 2.58 -3.23 -7.69
N TYR A 71 3.33 -2.46 -6.88
CA TYR A 71 3.12 -1.03 -6.67
C TYR A 71 4.03 -0.15 -7.54
N ARG A 72 4.71 -0.73 -8.56
CA ARG A 72 5.53 0.05 -9.48
C ARG A 72 4.68 1.10 -10.20
N LEU A 73 5.13 2.35 -10.16
CA LEU A 73 4.48 3.46 -10.88
C LEU A 73 4.91 3.52 -12.35
N TRP A 74 5.91 2.73 -12.73
CA TRP A 74 6.39 2.53 -14.09
C TRP A 74 6.91 1.10 -14.26
N ALA A 75 6.62 0.49 -15.40
CA ALA A 75 7.17 -0.78 -15.84
C ALA A 75 7.38 -0.71 -17.36
N ALA A 76 8.39 -1.40 -17.86
CA ALA A 76 8.62 -1.52 -19.31
C ALA A 76 7.46 -2.27 -20.01
N ASP A 77 6.88 -3.26 -19.31
CA ASP A 77 5.65 -3.93 -19.71
C ASP A 77 4.60 -3.79 -18.61
N GLU A 78 3.61 -2.93 -18.84
CA GLU A 78 2.51 -2.70 -17.88
C GLU A 78 1.65 -3.95 -17.66
N ARG A 79 1.64 -4.92 -18.60
CA ARG A 79 0.88 -6.17 -18.46
C ARG A 79 1.29 -6.97 -17.24
N GLU A 80 2.56 -6.88 -16.80
CA GLU A 80 3.02 -7.52 -15.58
C GLU A 80 2.29 -7.02 -14.34
N ILE A 81 2.01 -5.70 -14.28
CA ILE A 81 1.29 -5.07 -13.16
C ILE A 81 -0.16 -5.57 -13.14
N TYR A 82 -0.82 -5.66 -14.31
CA TYR A 82 -2.18 -6.18 -14.39
C TYR A 82 -2.24 -7.66 -14.06
N ALA A 83 -1.33 -8.48 -14.59
CA ALA A 83 -1.26 -9.91 -14.29
C ALA A 83 -1.08 -10.17 -12.78
N SER A 84 -0.26 -9.36 -12.10
CA SER A 84 -0.07 -9.50 -10.65
C SER A 84 -1.24 -8.97 -9.85
N ASN A 85 -1.77 -7.78 -10.18
CA ASN A 85 -2.74 -7.08 -9.33
C ASN A 85 -4.19 -7.46 -9.65
N VAL A 86 -4.52 -7.74 -10.90
CA VAL A 86 -5.89 -8.08 -11.31
C VAL A 86 -6.07 -9.60 -11.37
N ASP A 87 -5.29 -10.29 -12.21
CA ASP A 87 -5.43 -11.74 -12.34
C ASP A 87 -5.00 -12.44 -11.05
N GLY A 88 -3.87 -12.01 -10.45
CA GLY A 88 -3.41 -12.56 -9.18
C GLY A 88 -4.42 -12.39 -8.04
N ALA A 89 -5.08 -11.23 -7.92
CA ALA A 89 -6.13 -11.03 -6.95
C ALA A 89 -7.34 -11.93 -7.23
N ARG A 90 -7.76 -12.05 -8.50
CA ARG A 90 -8.84 -12.95 -8.91
C ARG A 90 -8.53 -14.40 -8.52
N HIS A 91 -7.32 -14.89 -8.77
CA HIS A 91 -6.90 -16.26 -8.37
C HIS A 91 -7.03 -16.45 -6.85
N VAL A 92 -6.61 -15.47 -6.04
CA VAL A 92 -6.76 -15.54 -4.58
C VAL A 92 -8.23 -15.59 -4.16
N PHE A 93 -9.08 -14.74 -4.73
CA PHE A 93 -10.51 -14.70 -4.40
C PHE A 93 -11.23 -16.00 -4.81
N GLU A 94 -10.95 -16.52 -5.99
CA GLU A 94 -11.51 -17.78 -6.48
C GLU A 94 -11.06 -18.97 -5.62
N ALA A 95 -9.75 -19.05 -5.30
CA ALA A 95 -9.23 -20.09 -4.41
C ALA A 95 -9.82 -20.01 -3.01
N ALA A 96 -9.95 -18.79 -2.45
CA ALA A 96 -10.56 -18.56 -1.15
C ALA A 96 -12.03 -19.00 -1.12
N ARG A 97 -12.81 -18.66 -2.15
CA ARG A 97 -14.19 -19.09 -2.29
C ARG A 97 -14.32 -20.61 -2.38
N ASN A 98 -13.48 -21.23 -3.23
CA ASN A 98 -13.51 -22.69 -3.44
C ASN A 98 -13.07 -23.49 -2.20
N ALA A 99 -12.16 -22.93 -1.40
CA ALA A 99 -11.71 -23.51 -0.14
C ALA A 99 -12.64 -23.25 1.04
N GLY A 100 -13.68 -22.43 0.87
CA GLY A 100 -14.61 -22.07 1.93
C GLY A 100 -13.95 -21.33 3.09
N VAL A 101 -13.04 -20.37 2.80
CA VAL A 101 -12.40 -19.59 3.86
C VAL A 101 -13.42 -18.73 4.61
N GLU A 102 -13.19 -18.55 5.90
CA GLU A 102 -14.10 -17.84 6.81
C GLU A 102 -14.07 -16.32 6.55
N ARG A 103 -12.91 -15.78 6.14
CA ARG A 103 -12.72 -14.34 5.87
C ARG A 103 -11.56 -14.10 4.94
N VAL A 104 -11.74 -13.13 4.03
CA VAL A 104 -10.68 -12.54 3.20
C VAL A 104 -10.55 -11.06 3.56
N VAL A 105 -9.34 -10.59 3.87
CA VAL A 105 -9.02 -9.16 3.96
C VAL A 105 -8.20 -8.80 2.74
N TYR A 106 -8.76 -7.99 1.86
CA TYR A 106 -8.09 -7.53 0.64
C TYR A 106 -7.51 -6.14 0.83
N THR A 107 -6.20 -6.01 0.64
CA THR A 107 -5.51 -4.73 0.67
C THR A 107 -5.64 -4.04 -0.67
N SER A 108 -6.52 -3.05 -0.76
CA SER A 108 -6.62 -2.12 -1.87
C SER A 108 -5.67 -0.92 -1.65
N THR A 109 -6.10 0.28 -1.94
CA THR A 109 -5.32 1.51 -1.74
C THR A 109 -6.25 2.72 -1.66
N VAL A 110 -5.87 3.74 -0.91
CA VAL A 110 -6.55 5.05 -0.96
C VAL A 110 -6.61 5.62 -2.38
N GLY A 111 -5.71 5.16 -3.27
CA GLY A 111 -5.75 5.53 -4.69
C GLY A 111 -7.06 5.18 -5.41
N CYS A 112 -7.87 4.27 -4.85
CA CYS A 112 -9.20 3.87 -5.33
C CYS A 112 -10.35 4.67 -4.68
N ILE A 113 -10.05 5.67 -3.87
CA ILE A 113 -11.02 6.55 -3.20
C ILE A 113 -11.11 7.88 -3.96
N GLY A 114 -12.32 8.38 -4.14
CA GLY A 114 -12.56 9.72 -4.66
C GLY A 114 -12.14 10.77 -3.63
N VAL A 115 -11.51 11.86 -4.10
CA VAL A 115 -11.21 13.01 -3.23
C VAL A 115 -11.84 14.24 -3.86
N PRO A 116 -12.82 14.89 -3.23
CA PRO A 116 -13.45 16.09 -3.75
C PRO A 116 -12.44 17.25 -3.80
N ARG A 117 -12.73 18.26 -4.63
CA ARG A 117 -11.87 19.46 -4.69
C ARG A 117 -11.96 20.24 -3.39
N GLY A 118 -10.80 20.44 -2.74
CA GLY A 118 -10.69 21.22 -1.49
C GLY A 118 -11.27 20.54 -0.26
N GLY A 119 -11.63 19.23 -0.34
CA GLY A 119 -12.16 18.45 0.75
C GLY A 119 -11.36 17.18 1.00
N GLU A 120 -11.85 16.38 1.96
CA GLU A 120 -11.36 15.03 2.25
C GLU A 120 -12.24 13.99 1.57
N GLY A 121 -11.61 12.93 1.07
CA GLY A 121 -12.33 11.77 0.54
C GLY A 121 -12.70 10.80 1.66
N ASP A 122 -13.77 10.05 1.44
CA ASP A 122 -14.19 8.93 2.27
C ASP A 122 -14.54 7.71 1.40
N GLU A 123 -14.99 6.64 2.04
CA GLU A 123 -15.32 5.40 1.34
C GLU A 123 -16.50 5.54 0.38
N ASP A 124 -17.37 6.53 0.58
CA ASP A 124 -18.56 6.78 -0.24
C ASP A 124 -18.28 7.75 -1.40
N ALA A 125 -17.11 8.41 -1.40
CA ALA A 125 -16.74 9.37 -2.44
C ALA A 125 -16.67 8.67 -3.81
N PRO A 126 -17.43 9.15 -4.82
CA PRO A 126 -17.49 8.52 -6.13
C PRO A 126 -16.16 8.66 -6.86
N VAL A 127 -15.77 7.61 -7.56
CA VAL A 127 -14.57 7.59 -8.39
C VAL A 127 -14.75 6.62 -9.54
N SER A 128 -14.19 6.95 -10.69
CA SER A 128 -14.27 6.15 -11.92
C SER A 128 -12.90 5.66 -12.39
N LEU A 129 -12.89 4.62 -13.23
CA LEU A 129 -11.67 4.12 -13.88
C LEU A 129 -10.96 5.21 -14.71
N GLY A 130 -11.70 6.14 -15.29
CA GLY A 130 -11.14 7.26 -16.06
C GLY A 130 -10.28 8.22 -15.24
N GLU A 131 -10.52 8.30 -13.93
CA GLU A 131 -9.75 9.12 -13.00
C GLU A 131 -8.47 8.43 -12.52
N MET A 132 -8.35 7.11 -12.71
CA MET A 132 -7.17 6.34 -12.32
C MET A 132 -5.99 6.67 -13.22
N LYS A 133 -4.93 7.25 -12.65
CA LYS A 133 -3.72 7.62 -13.38
C LYS A 133 -2.65 6.54 -13.17
N GLY A 134 -2.10 6.06 -14.28
CA GLY A 134 -1.08 5.01 -14.31
C GLY A 134 -1.59 3.58 -14.10
N PRO A 135 -0.78 2.58 -14.49
CA PRO A 135 -1.17 1.19 -14.48
C PRO A 135 -1.43 0.65 -13.06
N TYR A 136 -0.68 1.13 -12.06
CA TYR A 136 -0.87 0.73 -10.67
C TYR A 136 -2.28 1.06 -10.16
N LYS A 137 -2.71 2.34 -10.23
CA LYS A 137 -4.04 2.73 -9.74
C LYS A 137 -5.16 2.04 -10.51
N ARG A 138 -5.01 1.93 -11.84
CA ARG A 138 -5.99 1.25 -12.70
C ARG A 138 -6.14 -0.22 -12.32
N SER A 139 -5.03 -0.95 -12.15
CA SER A 139 -5.06 -2.36 -11.77
C SER A 139 -5.65 -2.57 -10.37
N LYS A 140 -5.30 -1.74 -9.39
CA LYS A 140 -5.88 -1.81 -8.04
C LYS A 140 -7.38 -1.52 -8.04
N PHE A 141 -7.83 -0.52 -8.81
CA PHE A 141 -9.25 -0.22 -8.96
C PHE A 141 -10.03 -1.40 -9.56
N LEU A 142 -9.52 -2.02 -10.62
CA LEU A 142 -10.15 -3.19 -11.24
C LEU A 142 -10.23 -4.38 -10.27
N ALA A 143 -9.15 -4.67 -9.54
CA ALA A 143 -9.13 -5.72 -8.53
C ALA A 143 -10.09 -5.45 -7.37
N GLU A 144 -10.21 -4.21 -6.91
CA GLU A 144 -11.19 -3.82 -5.89
C GLU A 144 -12.63 -4.01 -6.38
N ARG A 145 -12.93 -3.63 -7.63
CA ARG A 145 -14.25 -3.89 -8.25
C ARG A 145 -14.55 -5.39 -8.36
N THR A 146 -13.55 -6.21 -8.65
CA THR A 146 -13.69 -7.68 -8.64
C THR A 146 -14.00 -8.20 -7.23
N ALA A 147 -13.30 -7.71 -6.21
CA ALA A 147 -13.56 -8.09 -4.81
C ALA A 147 -15.00 -7.72 -4.38
N LEU A 148 -15.44 -6.49 -4.70
CA LEU A 148 -16.81 -6.02 -4.40
C LEU A 148 -17.88 -6.87 -5.11
N ALA A 149 -17.65 -7.19 -6.40
CA ALA A 149 -18.57 -8.04 -7.14
C ALA A 149 -18.68 -9.44 -6.51
N LEU A 150 -17.53 -10.06 -6.17
CA LEU A 150 -17.50 -11.39 -5.55
C LEU A 150 -18.07 -11.41 -4.14
N ALA A 151 -18.02 -10.30 -3.39
CA ALA A 151 -18.73 -10.17 -2.12
C ALA A 151 -20.23 -10.35 -2.30
N GLY A 152 -20.82 -9.78 -3.35
CA GLY A 152 -22.22 -9.97 -3.73
C GLY A 152 -22.58 -11.42 -4.11
N PHE A 153 -21.58 -12.23 -4.46
CA PHE A 153 -21.71 -13.66 -4.76
C PHE A 153 -21.21 -14.57 -3.62
N GLY A 154 -21.16 -14.05 -2.40
CA GLY A 154 -20.93 -14.84 -1.19
C GLY A 154 -19.45 -14.99 -0.78
N LEU A 155 -18.49 -14.31 -1.43
CA LEU A 155 -17.13 -14.27 -0.91
C LEU A 155 -17.09 -13.38 0.35
N PRO A 156 -16.65 -13.90 1.54
CA PRO A 156 -16.61 -13.10 2.76
C PRO A 156 -15.41 -12.14 2.78
N VAL A 157 -15.35 -11.22 1.81
CA VAL A 157 -14.25 -10.28 1.66
C VAL A 157 -14.54 -8.93 2.28
N VAL A 158 -13.57 -8.41 3.04
CA VAL A 158 -13.51 -7.04 3.55
C VAL A 158 -12.35 -6.34 2.88
N ILE A 159 -12.53 -5.08 2.48
CA ILE A 159 -11.52 -4.33 1.75
C ILE A 159 -10.94 -3.26 2.67
N VAL A 160 -9.63 -3.17 2.71
CA VAL A 160 -8.93 -2.08 3.40
C VAL A 160 -8.19 -1.21 2.37
N ASN A 161 -8.24 0.10 2.56
CA ASN A 161 -7.62 1.10 1.70
C ASN A 161 -6.55 1.86 2.51
N PRO A 162 -5.32 1.30 2.66
CA PRO A 162 -4.23 2.01 3.29
C PRO A 162 -3.92 3.31 2.55
N THR A 163 -3.52 4.33 3.30
CA THR A 163 -3.16 5.63 2.76
C THR A 163 -1.69 5.67 2.33
N ALA A 164 -0.85 6.44 2.99
CA ALA A 164 0.58 6.52 2.76
C ALA A 164 1.33 5.92 3.96
N PRO A 165 1.51 4.60 4.02
CA PRO A 165 2.16 3.97 5.15
C PRO A 165 3.66 4.30 5.21
N VAL A 166 4.13 4.57 6.42
CA VAL A 166 5.52 4.84 6.77
C VAL A 166 5.87 4.02 8.02
N GLY A 167 7.12 3.62 8.16
CA GLY A 167 7.59 2.86 9.33
C GLY A 167 8.88 2.11 9.06
N ASP A 168 9.22 1.25 9.99
CA ASP A 168 10.36 0.32 9.94
C ASP A 168 10.12 -0.84 8.94
N HIS A 169 11.17 -1.60 8.61
CA HIS A 169 11.13 -2.78 7.73
C HIS A 169 10.66 -2.52 6.28
N ASP A 170 10.82 -1.29 5.78
CA ASP A 170 10.62 -0.98 4.36
C ASP A 170 11.85 -1.43 3.55
N PHE A 171 12.09 -2.75 3.49
CA PHE A 171 13.27 -3.39 2.89
C PHE A 171 13.51 -3.00 1.41
N LYS A 172 12.48 -2.61 0.72
CA LYS A 172 12.54 -2.08 -0.63
C LYS A 172 11.75 -0.78 -0.64
N PRO A 173 12.44 0.36 -0.39
CA PRO A 173 11.78 1.61 -0.13
C PRO A 173 10.55 1.85 -1.01
N THR A 174 9.39 1.90 -0.38
CA THR A 174 8.11 2.23 -1.02
C THR A 174 8.14 3.69 -1.51
N PRO A 175 7.20 4.14 -2.35
CA PRO A 175 7.15 5.55 -2.74
C PRO A 175 7.13 6.51 -1.56
N THR A 176 6.48 6.15 -0.44
CA THR A 176 6.44 6.97 0.78
C THR A 176 7.75 6.86 1.57
N GLY A 177 8.29 5.65 1.73
CA GLY A 177 9.61 5.43 2.35
C GLY A 177 10.74 6.13 1.58
N ARG A 178 10.60 6.25 0.25
CA ARG A 178 11.54 6.99 -0.59
C ARG A 178 11.59 8.48 -0.24
N ILE A 179 10.47 9.10 0.14
CA ILE A 179 10.46 10.50 0.62
C ILE A 179 11.36 10.65 1.85
N VAL A 180 11.25 9.72 2.81
CA VAL A 180 12.10 9.72 4.01
C VAL A 180 13.56 9.51 3.65
N LEU A 181 13.84 8.52 2.80
CA LEU A 181 15.20 8.16 2.41
C LEU A 181 15.89 9.26 1.59
N ASP A 182 15.20 9.86 0.61
CA ASP A 182 15.75 10.95 -0.20
C ASP A 182 16.00 12.21 0.65
N PHE A 183 15.14 12.46 1.68
CA PHE A 183 15.39 13.50 2.67
C PHE A 183 16.67 13.22 3.48
N LEU A 184 16.82 11.99 3.98
CA LEU A 184 18.00 11.58 4.75
C LEU A 184 19.31 11.68 3.94
N LYS A 185 19.25 11.41 2.64
CA LYS A 185 20.39 11.53 1.73
C LYS A 185 20.70 12.96 1.28
N GLY A 186 19.81 13.91 1.55
CA GLY A 186 19.92 15.26 1.00
C GLY A 186 19.63 15.33 -0.51
N ASP A 187 19.03 14.28 -1.07
CA ASP A 187 18.70 14.16 -2.50
C ASP A 187 17.43 14.94 -2.90
N MET A 188 16.88 15.75 -1.98
CA MET A 188 15.65 16.50 -2.17
C MET A 188 15.88 18.01 -2.07
N PRO A 189 16.45 18.65 -3.11
CA PRO A 189 16.75 20.09 -3.08
C PRO A 189 15.49 20.98 -3.13
N ALA A 190 14.37 20.44 -3.56
CA ALA A 190 13.11 21.14 -3.73
C ALA A 190 11.92 20.20 -3.65
N TYR A 191 10.73 20.74 -3.44
CA TYR A 191 9.49 19.98 -3.35
C TYR A 191 8.34 20.63 -4.14
N ILE A 192 7.28 19.87 -4.41
CA ILE A 192 6.04 20.35 -5.05
C ILE A 192 4.92 20.47 -4.03
N ASP A 193 3.92 21.33 -4.32
CA ASP A 193 2.72 21.46 -3.49
C ASP A 193 1.82 20.23 -3.67
N THR A 194 1.99 19.27 -2.78
CA THR A 194 1.17 18.07 -2.71
C THR A 194 0.92 17.69 -1.25
N GLY A 195 0.12 16.65 -1.02
CA GLY A 195 -0.16 16.17 0.33
C GLY A 195 -0.64 14.72 0.31
N LEU A 196 -0.38 14.04 1.40
CA LEU A 196 -0.71 12.64 1.64
C LEU A 196 -1.36 12.51 3.02
N ASN A 197 -2.20 11.50 3.17
CA ASN A 197 -2.58 11.04 4.49
C ASN A 197 -1.54 10.02 4.96
N VAL A 198 -0.74 10.38 5.96
CA VAL A 198 0.37 9.55 6.47
C VAL A 198 -0.17 8.66 7.60
N VAL A 199 0.24 7.40 7.62
CA VAL A 199 -0.16 6.42 8.63
C VAL A 199 1.01 5.48 8.96
N ASP A 200 1.07 4.99 10.19
CA ASP A 200 2.04 3.97 10.59
C ASP A 200 1.72 2.61 9.94
N ALA A 201 2.75 1.94 9.42
CA ALA A 201 2.60 0.59 8.88
C ALA A 201 2.11 -0.43 9.93
N ARG A 202 2.47 -0.24 11.20
CA ARG A 202 1.99 -1.07 12.32
C ARG A 202 0.50 -0.85 12.58
N ASP A 203 0.02 0.40 12.51
CA ASP A 203 -1.40 0.71 12.64
C ASP A 203 -2.18 0.15 11.45
N VAL A 204 -1.62 0.24 10.25
CA VAL A 204 -2.22 -0.40 9.07
C VAL A 204 -2.33 -1.91 9.27
N ALA A 205 -1.32 -2.59 9.81
CA ALA A 205 -1.39 -4.02 10.13
C ALA A 205 -2.48 -4.32 11.16
N LEU A 206 -2.59 -3.50 12.22
CA LEU A 206 -3.67 -3.59 13.19
C LEU A 206 -5.04 -3.38 12.53
N GLY A 207 -5.16 -2.40 11.65
CA GLY A 207 -6.38 -2.15 10.87
C GLY A 207 -6.80 -3.35 10.02
N HIS A 208 -5.85 -4.11 9.46
CA HIS A 208 -6.15 -5.37 8.75
C HIS A 208 -6.77 -6.42 9.68
N LEU A 209 -6.19 -6.59 10.88
CA LEU A 209 -6.70 -7.53 11.87
C LEU A 209 -8.11 -7.12 12.34
N LEU A 210 -8.31 -5.84 12.67
CA LEU A 210 -9.62 -5.30 13.05
C LEU A 210 -10.66 -5.47 11.92
N ALA A 211 -10.26 -5.26 10.66
CA ALA A 211 -11.14 -5.48 9.51
C ALA A 211 -11.50 -6.97 9.35
N CYS A 212 -10.59 -7.88 9.67
CA CYS A 212 -10.86 -9.32 9.71
C CYS A 212 -11.91 -9.66 10.77
N GLU A 213 -11.76 -9.12 11.98
CA GLU A 213 -12.58 -9.42 13.15
C GLU A 213 -13.97 -8.75 13.10
N ARG A 214 -14.05 -7.49 12.66
CA ARG A 214 -15.21 -6.61 12.83
C ARG A 214 -15.77 -6.07 11.52
N GLY A 215 -14.99 -6.15 10.43
CA GLY A 215 -15.39 -5.57 9.15
C GLY A 215 -16.60 -6.28 8.55
N ARG A 216 -17.47 -5.53 7.88
CA ARG A 216 -18.63 -6.06 7.17
C ARG A 216 -18.22 -6.54 5.77
N THR A 217 -18.70 -7.70 5.37
CA THR A 217 -18.44 -8.23 4.02
C THR A 217 -18.91 -7.24 2.94
N GLY A 218 -18.06 -7.02 1.94
CA GLY A 218 -18.33 -6.08 0.85
C GLY A 218 -18.06 -4.62 1.20
N GLU A 219 -17.64 -4.30 2.43
CA GLU A 219 -17.34 -2.92 2.84
C GLU A 219 -15.87 -2.57 2.65
N ARG A 220 -15.64 -1.26 2.45
CA ARG A 220 -14.32 -0.64 2.36
C ARG A 220 -14.02 0.13 3.64
N TYR A 221 -12.76 0.13 4.06
CA TYR A 221 -12.28 0.87 5.23
C TYR A 221 -10.94 1.55 4.94
N ILE A 222 -10.91 2.88 5.03
CA ILE A 222 -9.69 3.67 4.90
C ILE A 222 -8.86 3.49 6.16
N LEU A 223 -7.62 3.02 5.99
CA LEU A 223 -6.63 2.92 7.06
C LEU A 223 -5.63 4.06 6.92
N GLY A 224 -5.96 5.20 7.52
CA GLY A 224 -5.19 6.44 7.46
C GLY A 224 -5.05 7.08 8.84
N SER A 225 -4.21 8.12 8.95
CA SER A 225 -4.06 8.92 10.17
C SER A 225 -4.09 10.41 9.85
N GLU A 226 -2.94 11.06 9.63
CA GLU A 226 -2.85 12.51 9.48
C GLU A 226 -2.78 12.97 8.02
N ASN A 227 -3.61 13.95 7.65
CA ASN A 227 -3.54 14.65 6.37
C ASN A 227 -2.43 15.72 6.42
N LEU A 228 -1.31 15.47 5.75
CA LEU A 228 -0.14 16.33 5.78
C LEU A 228 0.26 16.76 4.37
N THR A 229 0.57 18.05 4.21
CA THR A 229 1.27 18.53 3.01
C THR A 229 2.70 17.99 2.99
N LEU A 230 3.30 17.89 1.80
CA LEU A 230 4.69 17.45 1.68
C LEU A 230 5.63 18.38 2.47
N ALA A 231 5.35 19.69 2.50
CA ALA A 231 6.10 20.64 3.32
C ALA A 231 6.03 20.30 4.83
N GLN A 232 4.85 19.91 5.33
CA GLN A 232 4.69 19.49 6.74
C GLN A 232 5.44 18.19 7.02
N ILE A 233 5.39 17.21 6.10
CA ILE A 233 6.17 15.95 6.22
C ILE A 233 7.66 16.26 6.29
N LEU A 234 8.18 17.10 5.41
CA LEU A 234 9.58 17.50 5.40
C LEU A 234 9.98 18.30 6.65
N GLY A 235 9.10 19.16 7.15
CA GLY A 235 9.28 19.86 8.43
C GLY A 235 9.37 18.91 9.64
N LYS A 236 8.50 17.89 9.68
CA LYS A 236 8.55 16.83 10.70
C LYS A 236 9.86 16.02 10.62
N LEU A 237 10.30 15.65 9.41
CA LEU A 237 11.59 14.97 9.20
C LEU A 237 12.77 15.85 9.65
N ALA A 238 12.74 17.15 9.36
CA ALA A 238 13.75 18.09 9.82
C ALA A 238 13.81 18.16 11.36
N ALA A 239 12.68 18.21 12.02
CA ALA A 239 12.60 18.20 13.48
C ALA A 239 13.11 16.89 14.11
N ILE A 240 12.88 15.74 13.45
CA ILE A 240 13.33 14.42 13.92
C ILE A 240 14.84 14.25 13.76
N THR A 241 15.41 14.72 12.63
CA THR A 241 16.80 14.43 12.24
C THR A 241 17.77 15.56 12.55
N GLY A 242 17.29 16.77 12.85
CA GLY A 242 18.10 17.98 12.95
C GLY A 242 18.61 18.52 11.60
N ARG A 243 18.24 17.93 10.46
CA ARG A 243 18.67 18.36 9.12
C ARG A 243 17.74 19.45 8.59
N PRO A 244 18.23 20.42 7.78
CA PRO A 244 17.37 21.47 7.23
C PRO A 244 16.33 20.90 6.25
N ALA A 245 15.08 21.37 6.36
CA ALA A 245 14.05 21.06 5.38
C ALA A 245 14.31 21.81 4.06
N PRO A 246 13.99 21.20 2.89
CA PRO A 246 13.98 21.90 1.62
C PRO A 246 13.02 23.12 1.67
N THR A 247 13.50 24.28 1.21
CA THR A 247 12.73 25.52 1.22
C THR A 247 12.19 25.90 -0.16
N VAL A 248 12.78 25.34 -1.23
CA VAL A 248 12.40 25.67 -2.60
C VAL A 248 11.17 24.90 -3.03
N LYS A 249 10.06 25.60 -3.26
CA LYS A 249 8.82 25.05 -3.82
C LYS A 249 8.84 25.15 -5.33
N LEU A 250 8.83 24.04 -6.04
CA LEU A 250 8.79 23.99 -7.49
C LEU A 250 7.36 24.21 -8.02
N PRO A 251 7.18 25.03 -9.06
CA PRO A 251 5.93 25.07 -9.82
C PRO A 251 5.60 23.70 -10.41
N TYR A 252 4.33 23.32 -10.39
CA TYR A 252 3.89 22.03 -10.93
C TYR A 252 4.31 21.81 -12.40
N ALA A 253 4.31 22.87 -13.22
CA ALA A 253 4.71 22.79 -14.62
C ALA A 253 6.16 22.33 -14.82
N VAL A 254 7.07 22.73 -13.91
CA VAL A 254 8.49 22.29 -13.93
C VAL A 254 8.58 20.81 -13.59
N ALA A 255 7.89 20.39 -12.54
CA ALA A 255 7.86 18.96 -12.16
C ALA A 255 7.20 18.10 -13.28
N TYR A 256 6.15 18.62 -13.92
CA TYR A 256 5.50 17.96 -15.05
C TYR A 256 6.45 17.74 -16.22
N ALA A 257 7.16 18.80 -16.66
CA ALA A 257 8.16 18.70 -17.72
C ALA A 257 9.28 17.72 -17.37
N ALA A 258 9.79 17.77 -16.14
CA ALA A 258 10.78 16.81 -15.65
C ALA A 258 10.26 15.36 -15.69
N GLY A 259 9.02 15.11 -15.28
CA GLY A 259 8.39 13.79 -15.35
C GLY A 259 8.27 13.26 -16.77
N VAL A 260 7.88 14.10 -17.73
CA VAL A 260 7.80 13.73 -19.16
C VAL A 260 9.20 13.33 -19.67
N VAL A 261 10.21 14.18 -19.47
CA VAL A 261 11.57 13.92 -19.95
C VAL A 261 12.15 12.67 -19.32
N ASN A 262 12.01 12.49 -18.00
CA ASN A 262 12.51 11.30 -17.31
C ASN A 262 11.83 10.01 -17.80
N THR A 263 10.53 10.05 -18.06
CA THR A 263 9.80 8.87 -18.54
C THR A 263 10.14 8.56 -19.99
N ALA A 264 10.28 9.57 -20.86
CA ALA A 264 10.76 9.38 -22.23
C ALA A 264 12.17 8.76 -22.27
N TRP A 265 13.06 9.23 -21.43
CA TRP A 265 14.41 8.66 -21.28
C TRP A 265 14.36 7.20 -20.77
N ALA A 266 13.45 6.89 -19.83
CA ALA A 266 13.26 5.54 -19.33
C ALA A 266 12.79 4.57 -20.44
N VAL A 267 11.90 5.01 -21.33
CA VAL A 267 11.45 4.20 -22.48
C VAL A 267 12.61 3.88 -23.43
N VAL A 268 13.50 4.86 -23.69
CA VAL A 268 14.66 4.66 -24.57
C VAL A 268 15.73 3.77 -23.93
N THR A 269 15.98 3.93 -22.63
CA THR A 269 17.07 3.24 -21.94
C THR A 269 16.70 1.93 -21.29
N GLY A 270 15.38 1.64 -21.15
CA GLY A 270 14.85 0.50 -20.38
C GLY A 270 15.07 0.62 -18.86
N LYS A 271 15.62 1.74 -18.37
CA LYS A 271 15.87 1.95 -16.93
C LYS A 271 14.70 2.69 -16.27
N PRO A 272 14.32 2.34 -15.02
CA PRO A 272 13.27 3.05 -14.31
C PRO A 272 13.54 4.56 -14.21
N PRO A 273 12.53 5.43 -14.45
CA PRO A 273 12.72 6.88 -14.35
C PRO A 273 12.89 7.28 -12.88
N ARG A 274 13.79 8.25 -12.62
CA ARG A 274 13.95 8.82 -11.26
C ARG A 274 12.68 9.52 -10.80
N VAL A 275 12.01 10.21 -11.72
CA VAL A 275 10.70 10.88 -11.50
C VAL A 275 9.70 10.34 -12.51
N PRO A 276 8.92 9.30 -12.15
CA PRO A 276 7.89 8.76 -13.03
C PRO A 276 6.81 9.80 -13.34
N PHE A 277 6.43 9.93 -14.59
CA PHE A 277 5.40 10.87 -15.03
C PHE A 277 4.07 10.71 -14.27
N ASP A 278 3.65 9.47 -14.05
CA ASP A 278 2.42 9.19 -13.31
C ASP A 278 2.52 9.59 -11.83
N ALA A 279 3.70 9.54 -11.21
CA ALA A 279 3.91 10.06 -9.86
C ALA A 279 3.64 11.57 -9.81
N VAL A 280 4.13 12.33 -10.80
CA VAL A 280 3.89 13.77 -10.90
C VAL A 280 2.40 14.07 -11.15
N ARG A 281 1.74 13.30 -12.04
CA ARG A 281 0.29 13.45 -12.29
C ARG A 281 -0.54 13.21 -11.03
N MET A 282 -0.17 12.20 -10.24
CA MET A 282 -0.84 11.90 -8.96
C MET A 282 -0.61 13.01 -7.94
N ALA A 283 0.58 13.58 -7.88
CA ALA A 283 0.95 14.63 -6.95
C ALA A 283 0.22 15.99 -7.19
N ARG A 284 -0.47 16.16 -8.33
CA ARG A 284 -1.33 17.34 -8.57
C ARG A 284 -2.48 17.45 -7.58
N LYS A 285 -2.93 16.34 -6.99
CA LYS A 285 -4.06 16.28 -6.06
C LYS A 285 -3.54 15.90 -4.68
N LYS A 286 -3.89 16.66 -3.65
CA LYS A 286 -3.66 16.27 -2.27
C LYS A 286 -4.58 15.09 -1.94
N MET A 287 -4.00 13.98 -1.53
CA MET A 287 -4.74 12.76 -1.18
C MET A 287 -5.13 12.80 0.30
N PHE A 288 -6.00 13.75 0.62
CA PHE A 288 -6.56 13.93 1.96
C PHE A 288 -7.84 13.13 2.10
N VAL A 289 -7.90 12.29 3.13
CA VAL A 289 -9.00 11.36 3.35
C VAL A 289 -9.30 11.23 4.84
N SER A 290 -10.51 10.79 5.14
CA SER A 290 -10.98 10.51 6.50
C SER A 290 -10.98 9.01 6.77
N HIS A 291 -10.53 8.59 7.95
CA HIS A 291 -10.64 7.22 8.45
C HIS A 291 -11.81 7.05 9.45
N ALA A 292 -12.74 8.01 9.47
CA ALA A 292 -13.83 8.04 10.46
C ALA A 292 -14.71 6.79 10.46
N LYS A 293 -14.93 6.17 9.29
CA LYS A 293 -15.66 4.89 9.18
C LYS A 293 -14.90 3.76 9.85
N ALA A 294 -13.59 3.63 9.60
CA ALA A 294 -12.77 2.61 10.24
C ALA A 294 -12.70 2.82 11.76
N ALA A 295 -12.61 4.07 12.23
CA ALA A 295 -12.66 4.38 13.65
C ALA A 295 -13.98 3.95 14.29
N ARG A 296 -15.11 4.29 13.68
CA ARG A 296 -16.45 3.99 14.20
C ARG A 296 -16.79 2.50 14.17
N GLU A 297 -16.50 1.82 13.07
CA GLU A 297 -16.98 0.45 12.84
C GLU A 297 -15.97 -0.62 13.24
N LEU A 298 -14.68 -0.34 13.14
CA LEU A 298 -13.61 -1.28 13.51
C LEU A 298 -12.97 -0.97 14.87
N GLY A 299 -13.14 0.25 15.39
CA GLY A 299 -12.37 0.74 16.53
C GLY A 299 -10.91 1.07 16.16
N PHE A 300 -10.66 1.41 14.89
CA PHE A 300 -9.34 1.79 14.41
C PHE A 300 -8.93 3.14 14.98
N ALA A 301 -7.84 3.18 15.75
CA ALA A 301 -7.31 4.37 16.41
C ALA A 301 -5.80 4.49 16.13
N PRO A 302 -5.43 5.09 14.98
CA PRO A 302 -4.03 5.19 14.58
C PRO A 302 -3.28 6.22 15.43
N GLY A 303 -1.99 5.98 15.63
CA GLY A 303 -1.08 6.92 16.27
C GLY A 303 -0.69 8.10 15.39
N PRO A 304 0.06 9.08 15.95
CA PRO A 304 0.51 10.26 15.21
C PRO A 304 1.59 9.91 14.18
N ALA A 305 1.60 10.65 13.07
CA ALA A 305 2.56 10.48 11.97
C ALA A 305 4.03 10.66 12.39
N ASP A 306 4.30 11.51 13.41
CA ASP A 306 5.66 11.71 13.94
C ASP A 306 6.31 10.42 14.42
N ALA A 307 5.55 9.58 15.11
CA ALA A 307 6.05 8.29 15.60
C ALA A 307 6.42 7.34 14.45
N ALA A 308 5.61 7.31 13.40
CA ALA A 308 5.86 6.50 12.21
C ALA A 308 7.09 7.00 11.42
N LEU A 309 7.19 8.32 11.22
CA LEU A 309 8.33 8.95 10.55
C LEU A 309 9.63 8.72 11.32
N ARG A 310 9.62 8.85 12.66
CA ARG A 310 10.79 8.56 13.50
C ARG A 310 11.25 7.11 13.34
N ARG A 311 10.35 6.13 13.40
CA ARG A 311 10.69 4.71 13.18
C ARG A 311 11.26 4.46 11.81
N ALA A 312 10.76 5.12 10.77
CA ALA A 312 11.30 4.99 9.42
C ALA A 312 12.73 5.55 9.33
N VAL A 313 12.97 6.73 9.93
CA VAL A 313 14.32 7.35 10.00
C VAL A 313 15.28 6.41 10.70
N GLU A 314 14.97 6.03 11.94
CA GLU A 314 15.80 5.13 12.76
C GLU A 314 16.12 3.81 12.04
N TRP A 315 15.11 3.24 11.38
CA TRP A 315 15.30 1.98 10.66
C TRP A 315 16.19 2.13 9.43
N PHE A 316 15.99 3.16 8.60
CA PHE A 316 16.85 3.41 7.42
C PHE A 316 18.30 3.69 7.81
N GLU A 317 18.54 4.46 8.87
CA GLU A 317 19.88 4.74 9.38
C GLU A 317 20.54 3.48 9.94
N ALA A 318 19.84 2.72 10.78
CA ALA A 318 20.36 1.49 11.40
C ALA A 318 20.67 0.37 10.39
N ASN A 319 20.00 0.36 9.23
CA ASN A 319 20.18 -0.68 8.20
C ASN A 319 21.05 -0.22 7.02
N GLY A 320 21.75 0.93 7.12
CA GLY A 320 22.73 1.36 6.13
C GLY A 320 22.14 1.81 4.79
N TYR A 321 20.93 2.37 4.80
CA TYR A 321 20.31 2.92 3.59
C TYR A 321 20.77 4.34 3.29
N CYS A 322 21.35 5.04 4.27
CA CYS A 322 21.88 6.43 4.19
C CYS A 322 23.09 6.61 5.09
#